data_fe54f8cae9889fe94a8ad61489302759
#
_entry.id   fe54f8cae9889fe94a8ad61489302759
#
_cell.length_a   1.000
_cell.length_b   1.000
_cell.length_c   1.000
_cell.angle_alpha   90.00
_cell.angle_beta   90.00
_cell.angle_gamma   90.00
#
_symmetry.space_group_name_H-M   'P 1'
#
loop_
_entity.id
_entity.type
_entity.pdbx_description
1 polymer ?
#
loop_
_entity_poly.entity_id
_entity_poly.type
_entity_poly.pdbx_seq_one_letter_code
_entity_poly.pdbx_strand_id
1 'polypeptide(L)'
;MSELLLISASGLAREVLATVRSSGRYDVVGFLDDDEAMSRIELDGAPVLGSIDDAVRYPHAFLLVCVDSGRPRQTVVERLSAMGIGTARYATLIDPTVRMSDGCRIGRGSILLQNVTLTASVTLGAHVVAMPGVTFTHDDVVDDYATFAAGTSLGGGVRIGRAADLGMNSSVRERTSVGAYATVGMGAAVLTNVPDGETWVGVPAQQERVVGALTEARKWS
;
A
#
# COMPACT_ATOMS: atom_id res chain seq x y z
N MET A 1 7.79 18.14 -16.22
CA MET A 1 7.25 16.97 -15.49
C MET A 1 6.12 17.47 -14.60
N SER A 2 5.15 16.62 -14.29
CA SER A 2 4.09 17.02 -13.35
C SER A 2 4.62 16.95 -11.92
N GLU A 3 4.23 17.93 -11.09
CA GLU A 3 4.59 17.97 -9.67
C GLU A 3 3.91 16.85 -8.89
N LEU A 4 4.60 16.28 -7.91
CA LEU A 4 4.10 15.22 -7.03
C LEU A 4 4.42 15.55 -5.56
N LEU A 5 3.41 15.47 -4.72
CA LEU A 5 3.53 15.50 -3.26
C LEU A 5 3.34 14.09 -2.71
N LEU A 6 4.24 13.69 -1.83
CA LEU A 6 4.15 12.44 -1.09
C LEU A 6 3.48 12.71 0.26
N ILE A 7 2.38 12.03 0.52
CA ILE A 7 1.60 12.18 1.75
C ILE A 7 2.05 11.12 2.75
N SER A 8 2.57 11.54 3.88
CA SER A 8 3.38 10.87 4.88
C SER A 8 4.87 10.80 4.50
N ALA A 9 5.72 11.02 5.50
CA ALA A 9 7.18 10.95 5.43
C ALA A 9 7.70 9.60 5.98
N SER A 10 7.02 8.51 5.62
CA SER A 10 7.26 7.14 6.09
C SER A 10 8.40 6.42 5.36
N GLY A 11 8.70 5.20 5.79
CA GLY A 11 9.60 4.28 5.06
C GLY A 11 9.14 4.05 3.63
N LEU A 12 7.85 3.78 3.41
CA LEU A 12 7.26 3.63 2.08
C LEU A 12 7.46 4.89 1.22
N ALA A 13 7.30 6.08 1.81
CA ALA A 13 7.49 7.32 1.08
C ALA A 13 8.92 7.49 0.56
N ARG A 14 9.93 7.01 1.30
CA ARG A 14 11.33 7.01 0.87
C ARG A 14 11.58 6.05 -0.30
N GLU A 15 10.98 4.85 -0.25
CA GLU A 15 11.04 3.88 -1.35
C GLU A 15 10.33 4.42 -2.62
N VAL A 16 9.19 5.07 -2.44
CA VAL A 16 8.45 5.76 -3.51
C VAL A 16 9.30 6.89 -4.11
N LEU A 17 9.94 7.72 -3.28
CA LEU A 17 10.82 8.79 -3.74
C LEU A 17 11.97 8.26 -4.62
N ALA A 18 12.61 7.17 -4.18
CA ALA A 18 13.66 6.50 -4.95
C ALA A 18 13.15 6.00 -6.31
N THR A 19 11.97 5.37 -6.32
CA THR A 19 11.32 4.88 -7.55
C THR A 19 10.93 6.03 -8.49
N VAL A 20 10.37 7.12 -7.97
CA VAL A 20 10.00 8.29 -8.79
C VAL A 20 11.24 8.90 -9.43
N ARG A 21 12.32 9.08 -8.69
CA ARG A 21 13.59 9.62 -9.19
C ARG A 21 14.20 8.75 -10.29
N SER A 22 14.17 7.43 -10.13
CA SER A 22 14.70 6.50 -11.14
C SER A 22 13.86 6.48 -12.41
N SER A 23 12.53 6.65 -12.31
CA SER A 23 11.62 6.64 -13.46
C SER A 23 11.54 7.97 -14.21
N GLY A 24 11.85 9.08 -13.56
CA GLY A 24 11.78 10.44 -14.13
C GLY A 24 10.37 10.88 -14.55
N ARG A 25 9.29 10.25 -14.02
CA ARG A 25 7.90 10.54 -14.44
C ARG A 25 7.31 11.77 -13.78
N TYR A 26 7.73 12.09 -12.56
CA TYR A 26 7.24 13.20 -11.76
C TYR A 26 8.41 13.99 -11.17
N ASP A 27 8.14 15.26 -10.84
CA ASP A 27 9.02 16.10 -10.02
C ASP A 27 8.47 16.12 -8.59
N VAL A 28 9.22 15.55 -7.64
CA VAL A 28 8.77 15.47 -6.25
C VAL A 28 9.01 16.81 -5.57
N VAL A 29 7.94 17.52 -5.24
CA VAL A 29 7.99 18.81 -4.54
C VAL A 29 8.40 18.65 -3.07
N GLY A 30 7.96 17.57 -2.42
CA GLY A 30 8.28 17.26 -1.03
C GLY A 30 7.26 16.31 -0.40
N PHE A 31 7.34 16.24 0.91
CA PHE A 31 6.42 15.45 1.75
C PHE A 31 5.46 16.36 2.52
N LEU A 32 4.29 15.82 2.85
CA LEU A 32 3.38 16.38 3.85
C LEU A 32 3.17 15.33 4.94
N ASP A 33 3.40 15.68 6.20
CA ASP A 33 3.25 14.79 7.34
C ASP A 33 2.68 15.53 8.56
N ASP A 34 1.85 14.84 9.33
CA ASP A 34 1.24 15.42 10.54
C ASP A 34 2.15 15.30 11.77
N ASP A 35 3.23 14.51 11.71
CA ASP A 35 4.20 14.42 12.81
C ASP A 35 5.03 15.70 12.89
N GLU A 36 4.84 16.46 13.97
CA GLU A 36 5.58 17.70 14.22
C GLU A 36 7.11 17.46 14.26
N ALA A 37 7.56 16.28 14.65
CA ALA A 37 8.97 15.91 14.65
C ALA A 37 9.56 15.87 13.24
N MET A 38 8.71 15.66 12.22
CA MET A 38 9.11 15.67 10.82
C MET A 38 9.11 17.07 10.20
N SER A 39 8.60 18.09 10.91
CA SER A 39 8.52 19.46 10.41
C SER A 39 9.92 20.02 10.11
N ARG A 40 10.09 20.57 8.89
CA ARG A 40 11.33 21.18 8.40
C ARG A 40 12.52 20.22 8.26
N ILE A 41 12.26 18.91 8.33
CA ILE A 41 13.27 17.89 8.02
C ILE A 41 13.36 17.73 6.50
N GLU A 42 14.55 17.40 6.04
CA GLU A 42 14.80 16.93 4.68
C GLU A 42 15.05 15.42 4.72
N LEU A 43 14.25 14.66 3.98
CA LEU A 43 14.39 13.22 3.84
C LEU A 43 14.89 12.87 2.43
N ASP A 44 16.03 12.23 2.36
CA ASP A 44 16.66 11.81 1.10
C ASP A 44 16.67 12.94 0.04
N GLY A 45 16.91 14.19 0.46
CA GLY A 45 16.99 15.35 -0.41
C GLY A 45 15.63 15.89 -0.90
N ALA A 46 14.54 15.61 -0.16
CA ALA A 46 13.22 16.23 -0.37
C ALA A 46 12.68 16.80 0.96
N PRO A 47 12.16 18.05 0.97
CA PRO A 47 11.72 18.71 2.20
C PRO A 47 10.37 18.19 2.69
N VAL A 48 10.16 18.19 4.00
CA VAL A 48 8.82 18.12 4.60
C VAL A 48 8.23 19.52 4.66
N LEU A 49 7.16 19.75 3.90
CA LEU A 49 6.63 21.09 3.60
C LEU A 49 5.55 21.57 4.57
N GLY A 50 4.97 20.66 5.36
CA GLY A 50 3.90 20.95 6.31
C GLY A 50 3.07 19.73 6.64
N SER A 51 1.88 19.96 7.19
CA SER A 51 0.90 18.93 7.52
C SER A 51 0.18 18.39 6.28
N ILE A 52 -0.53 17.27 6.43
CA ILE A 52 -1.35 16.69 5.36
C ILE A 52 -2.41 17.70 4.87
N ASP A 53 -2.95 18.54 5.75
CA ASP A 53 -3.94 19.57 5.39
C ASP A 53 -3.39 20.63 4.45
N ASP A 54 -2.09 20.85 4.44
CA ASP A 54 -1.46 21.80 3.51
C ASP A 54 -1.52 21.34 2.04
N ALA A 55 -2.01 20.13 1.76
CA ALA A 55 -2.21 19.64 0.39
C ALA A 55 -3.10 20.55 -0.46
N VAL A 56 -4.02 21.30 0.15
CA VAL A 56 -4.88 22.29 -0.53
C VAL A 56 -4.09 23.47 -1.10
N ARG A 57 -2.90 23.76 -0.56
CA ARG A 57 -2.02 24.87 -0.99
C ARG A 57 -1.30 24.55 -2.30
N TYR A 58 -1.34 23.28 -2.73
CA TYR A 58 -0.67 22.77 -3.94
C TYR A 58 -1.70 22.25 -4.96
N PRO A 59 -2.60 23.11 -5.51
CA PRO A 59 -3.73 22.68 -6.31
C PRO A 59 -3.35 21.96 -7.61
N HIS A 60 -2.14 22.14 -8.10
CA HIS A 60 -1.67 21.58 -9.37
C HIS A 60 -0.82 20.31 -9.19
N ALA A 61 -0.29 20.04 -8.00
CA ALA A 61 0.49 18.85 -7.73
C ALA A 61 -0.40 17.61 -7.63
N PHE A 62 0.04 16.51 -8.19
CA PHE A 62 -0.53 15.19 -7.89
C PHE A 62 -0.18 14.77 -6.47
N LEU A 63 -0.99 13.90 -5.89
CA LEU A 63 -0.77 13.35 -4.55
C LEU A 63 -0.55 11.84 -4.64
N LEU A 64 0.34 11.31 -3.80
CA LEU A 64 0.50 9.87 -3.61
C LEU A 64 0.57 9.59 -2.11
N VAL A 65 -0.41 8.81 -1.60
CA VAL A 65 -0.52 8.56 -0.17
C VAL A 65 0.36 7.38 0.20
N CYS A 66 1.45 7.66 0.91
CA CYS A 66 2.52 6.74 1.26
C CYS A 66 2.40 6.22 2.70
N VAL A 67 1.19 5.95 3.16
CA VAL A 67 0.91 5.33 4.46
C VAL A 67 0.88 3.82 4.29
N ASP A 68 1.69 3.09 5.08
CA ASP A 68 1.95 1.66 4.90
C ASP A 68 0.68 0.80 5.03
N SER A 69 -0.06 0.92 6.14
CA SER A 69 -1.27 0.12 6.38
C SER A 69 -2.50 0.66 5.68
N GLY A 70 -3.36 -0.25 5.22
CA GLY A 70 -4.54 0.08 4.42
C GLY A 70 -5.56 0.94 5.14
N ARG A 71 -5.90 0.63 6.39
CA ARG A 71 -6.89 1.39 7.18
C ARG A 71 -6.46 2.83 7.45
N PRO A 72 -5.25 3.13 7.96
CA PRO A 72 -4.77 4.52 8.10
C PRO A 72 -4.69 5.24 6.75
N ARG A 73 -4.26 4.56 5.67
CA ARG A 73 -4.22 5.14 4.33
C ARG A 73 -5.60 5.56 3.85
N GLN A 74 -6.63 4.74 4.07
CA GLN A 74 -8.02 5.07 3.80
C GLN A 74 -8.45 6.33 4.57
N THR A 75 -8.17 6.42 5.88
CA THR A 75 -8.50 7.60 6.70
C THR A 75 -7.89 8.88 6.14
N VAL A 76 -6.63 8.83 5.70
CA VAL A 76 -5.96 9.99 5.08
C VAL A 76 -6.65 10.39 3.77
N VAL A 77 -7.00 9.43 2.92
CA VAL A 77 -7.71 9.71 1.65
C VAL A 77 -9.10 10.31 1.91
N GLU A 78 -9.84 9.79 2.88
CA GLU A 78 -11.16 10.32 3.28
C GLU A 78 -11.05 11.75 3.82
N ARG A 79 -10.03 12.05 4.65
CA ARG A 79 -9.74 13.41 5.13
C ARG A 79 -9.47 14.38 3.97
N LEU A 80 -8.59 13.99 3.05
CA LEU A 80 -8.28 14.80 1.87
C LEU A 80 -9.51 15.01 0.99
N SER A 81 -10.36 13.99 0.83
CA SER A 81 -11.62 14.08 0.11
C SER A 81 -12.59 15.08 0.76
N ALA A 82 -12.71 15.07 2.10
CA ALA A 82 -13.52 16.03 2.84
C ALA A 82 -13.05 17.50 2.67
N MET A 83 -11.76 17.68 2.34
CA MET A 83 -11.18 18.99 2.01
C MET A 83 -11.34 19.37 0.52
N GLY A 84 -12.10 18.58 -0.26
CA GLY A 84 -12.38 18.84 -1.67
C GLY A 84 -11.34 18.31 -2.66
N ILE A 85 -10.40 17.48 -2.19
CA ILE A 85 -9.40 16.85 -3.08
C ILE A 85 -10.03 15.64 -3.74
N GLY A 86 -10.35 15.78 -5.02
CA GLY A 86 -10.99 14.73 -5.82
C GLY A 86 -10.04 13.64 -6.29
N THR A 87 -10.60 12.50 -6.70
CA THR A 87 -9.87 11.31 -7.13
C THR A 87 -8.90 11.53 -8.30
N ALA A 88 -9.17 12.53 -9.15
CA ALA A 88 -8.30 12.89 -10.27
C ALA A 88 -6.92 13.41 -9.84
N ARG A 89 -6.78 13.85 -8.58
CA ARG A 89 -5.54 14.37 -8.00
C ARG A 89 -4.55 13.27 -7.60
N TYR A 90 -4.97 12.01 -7.51
CA TYR A 90 -4.07 10.94 -7.10
C TYR A 90 -3.29 10.37 -8.28
N ALA A 91 -1.96 10.38 -8.16
CA ALA A 91 -1.05 9.69 -9.07
C ALA A 91 -1.12 8.17 -8.84
N THR A 92 -0.81 7.40 -9.87
CA THR A 92 -0.53 5.96 -9.75
C THR A 92 0.93 5.74 -10.11
N LEU A 93 1.69 5.17 -9.17
CA LEU A 93 3.10 4.85 -9.38
C LEU A 93 3.25 3.39 -9.77
N ILE A 94 3.87 3.16 -10.91
CA ILE A 94 4.23 1.83 -11.40
C ILE A 94 5.72 1.88 -11.74
N ASP A 95 6.53 1.11 -11.00
CA ASP A 95 7.96 1.00 -11.24
C ASP A 95 8.23 0.44 -12.64
N PRO A 96 9.25 0.91 -13.37
CA PRO A 96 9.58 0.42 -14.71
C PRO A 96 9.86 -1.10 -14.80
N THR A 97 10.20 -1.74 -13.70
CA THR A 97 10.44 -3.20 -13.64
C THR A 97 9.18 -4.04 -13.46
N VAL A 98 8.02 -3.41 -13.22
CA VAL A 98 6.73 -4.10 -13.09
C VAL A 98 6.41 -4.83 -14.39
N ARG A 99 6.05 -6.10 -14.26
CA ARG A 99 5.55 -6.92 -15.38
C ARG A 99 4.03 -7.02 -15.29
N MET A 100 3.36 -6.55 -16.31
CA MET A 100 1.91 -6.55 -16.38
C MET A 100 1.44 -6.95 -17.78
N SER A 101 0.57 -7.96 -17.84
CA SER A 101 -0.05 -8.38 -19.09
C SER A 101 -1.24 -7.49 -19.47
N ASP A 102 -1.61 -7.52 -20.74
CA ASP A 102 -2.81 -6.86 -21.22
C ASP A 102 -4.06 -7.37 -20.48
N GLY A 103 -5.03 -6.47 -20.26
CA GLY A 103 -6.26 -6.78 -19.53
C GLY A 103 -6.19 -6.61 -18.01
N CYS A 104 -5.01 -6.37 -17.43
CA CYS A 104 -4.90 -5.97 -16.03
C CYS A 104 -5.34 -4.51 -15.82
N ARG A 105 -5.93 -4.24 -14.66
CA ARG A 105 -6.43 -2.91 -14.29
C ARG A 105 -5.88 -2.50 -12.94
N ILE A 106 -5.48 -1.24 -12.81
CA ILE A 106 -4.93 -0.66 -11.57
C ILE A 106 -5.70 0.62 -11.26
N GLY A 107 -6.26 0.67 -10.06
CA GLY A 107 -6.97 1.85 -9.55
C GLY A 107 -6.03 3.01 -9.22
N ARG A 108 -6.58 4.24 -9.24
CA ARG A 108 -5.82 5.46 -8.94
C ARG A 108 -5.26 5.45 -7.51
N GLY A 109 -4.13 6.13 -7.33
CA GLY A 109 -3.47 6.21 -6.04
C GLY A 109 -2.66 4.96 -5.66
N SER A 110 -2.66 3.92 -6.50
CA SER A 110 -1.92 2.68 -6.21
C SER A 110 -0.42 2.84 -6.44
N ILE A 111 0.36 2.08 -5.68
CA ILE A 111 1.82 2.05 -5.70
C ILE A 111 2.27 0.62 -5.96
N LEU A 112 2.94 0.40 -7.09
CA LEU A 112 3.54 -0.88 -7.44
C LEU A 112 5.06 -0.67 -7.54
N LEU A 113 5.80 -1.26 -6.61
CA LEU A 113 7.24 -1.14 -6.52
C LEU A 113 7.95 -2.20 -7.39
N GLN A 114 9.27 -2.29 -7.25
CA GLN A 114 10.15 -3.08 -8.12
C GLN A 114 9.74 -4.55 -8.21
N ASN A 115 9.80 -5.09 -9.42
CA ASN A 115 9.57 -6.51 -9.72
C ASN A 115 8.17 -7.04 -9.34
N VAL A 116 7.18 -6.17 -9.15
CA VAL A 116 5.78 -6.61 -9.02
C VAL A 116 5.34 -7.23 -10.34
N THR A 117 4.62 -8.35 -10.24
CA THR A 117 4.12 -9.09 -11.42
C THR A 117 2.60 -9.26 -11.36
N LEU A 118 1.92 -8.90 -12.46
CA LEU A 118 0.50 -9.16 -12.68
C LEU A 118 0.37 -10.02 -13.94
N THR A 119 -0.09 -11.28 -13.82
CA THR A 119 0.01 -12.22 -14.95
C THR A 119 -1.12 -12.04 -15.98
N ALA A 120 -2.39 -12.22 -15.62
CA ALA A 120 -3.49 -12.08 -16.57
C ALA A 120 -4.81 -11.70 -15.86
N SER A 121 -5.53 -10.73 -16.43
CA SER A 121 -6.87 -10.32 -15.96
C SER A 121 -6.92 -9.91 -14.47
N VAL A 122 -5.81 -9.41 -13.91
CA VAL A 122 -5.73 -8.95 -12.53
C VAL A 122 -6.41 -7.58 -12.41
N THR A 123 -7.21 -7.40 -11.36
CA THR A 123 -7.84 -6.11 -11.06
C THR A 123 -7.43 -5.65 -9.67
N LEU A 124 -6.73 -4.52 -9.58
CA LEU A 124 -6.38 -3.83 -8.35
C LEU A 124 -7.26 -2.59 -8.17
N GLY A 125 -7.83 -2.43 -6.99
CA GLY A 125 -8.59 -1.26 -6.59
C GLY A 125 -7.73 0.01 -6.46
N ALA A 126 -8.34 1.07 -5.93
CA ALA A 126 -7.66 2.33 -5.69
C ALA A 126 -6.77 2.25 -4.43
N HIS A 127 -5.67 3.01 -4.44
CA HIS A 127 -4.76 3.12 -3.30
C HIS A 127 -4.21 1.77 -2.78
N VAL A 128 -4.03 0.79 -3.66
CA VAL A 128 -3.36 -0.48 -3.34
C VAL A 128 -1.86 -0.25 -3.29
N VAL A 129 -1.20 -0.85 -2.30
CA VAL A 129 0.27 -0.86 -2.19
C VAL A 129 0.78 -2.27 -2.41
N ALA A 130 1.63 -2.46 -3.41
CA ALA A 130 2.37 -3.68 -3.66
C ALA A 130 3.88 -3.40 -3.55
N MET A 131 4.49 -3.92 -2.49
CA MET A 131 5.91 -3.83 -2.20
C MET A 131 6.73 -4.70 -3.17
N PRO A 132 8.08 -4.59 -3.18
CA PRO A 132 8.90 -5.30 -4.15
C PRO A 132 8.66 -6.82 -4.20
N GLY A 133 8.59 -7.36 -5.42
CA GLY A 133 8.49 -8.78 -5.67
C GLY A 133 7.12 -9.42 -5.42
N VAL A 134 6.08 -8.63 -5.19
CA VAL A 134 4.70 -9.14 -5.06
C VAL A 134 4.23 -9.75 -6.37
N THR A 135 3.58 -10.91 -6.30
CA THR A 135 3.04 -11.61 -7.46
C THR A 135 1.52 -11.79 -7.33
N PHE A 136 0.80 -11.22 -8.30
CA PHE A 136 -0.61 -11.47 -8.56
C PHE A 136 -0.72 -12.41 -9.75
N THR A 137 -1.48 -13.51 -9.59
CA THR A 137 -1.68 -14.42 -10.70
C THR A 137 -3.02 -14.17 -11.42
N HIS A 138 -3.44 -15.05 -12.31
CA HIS A 138 -4.59 -14.80 -13.17
C HIS A 138 -5.89 -14.64 -12.38
N ASP A 139 -6.75 -13.72 -12.82
CA ASP A 139 -8.10 -13.48 -12.31
C ASP A 139 -8.17 -13.01 -10.84
N ASP A 140 -7.05 -12.54 -10.27
CA ASP A 140 -7.04 -11.97 -8.93
C ASP A 140 -7.80 -10.64 -8.90
N VAL A 141 -8.59 -10.46 -7.84
CA VAL A 141 -9.35 -9.24 -7.58
C VAL A 141 -9.00 -8.71 -6.22
N VAL A 142 -8.50 -7.49 -6.19
CA VAL A 142 -8.07 -6.79 -4.98
C VAL A 142 -8.90 -5.52 -4.81
N ASP A 143 -9.53 -5.37 -3.67
CA ASP A 143 -10.29 -4.17 -3.31
C ASP A 143 -9.35 -3.00 -2.93
N ASP A 144 -9.94 -1.81 -2.77
CA ASP A 144 -9.21 -0.59 -2.44
C ASP A 144 -8.41 -0.70 -1.14
N TYR A 145 -7.31 0.01 -1.06
CA TYR A 145 -6.45 0.18 0.13
C TYR A 145 -5.75 -1.09 0.63
N ALA A 146 -5.81 -2.22 -0.07
CA ALA A 146 -5.06 -3.40 0.34
C ALA A 146 -3.54 -3.16 0.28
N THR A 147 -2.81 -3.79 1.20
CA THR A 147 -1.34 -3.71 1.28
C THR A 147 -0.74 -5.10 1.16
N PHE A 148 0.25 -5.21 0.30
CA PHE A 148 1.05 -6.42 0.10
C PHE A 148 2.50 -6.09 0.42
N ALA A 149 3.01 -6.64 1.51
CA ALA A 149 4.42 -6.53 1.86
C ALA A 149 5.28 -7.35 0.90
N ALA A 150 6.59 -7.10 0.91
CA ALA A 150 7.53 -7.68 -0.05
C ALA A 150 7.42 -9.20 -0.18
N GLY A 151 7.44 -9.70 -1.40
CA GLY A 151 7.42 -11.13 -1.71
C GLY A 151 6.09 -11.85 -1.49
N THR A 152 5.01 -11.14 -1.17
CA THR A 152 3.67 -11.75 -1.09
C THR A 152 3.28 -12.35 -2.43
N SER A 153 2.69 -13.56 -2.41
CA SER A 153 2.28 -14.27 -3.62
C SER A 153 0.85 -14.78 -3.54
N LEU A 154 0.05 -14.50 -4.57
CA LEU A 154 -1.31 -14.98 -4.69
C LEU A 154 -1.41 -16.06 -5.75
N GLY A 155 -2.15 -17.15 -5.45
CA GLY A 155 -2.60 -18.13 -6.45
C GLY A 155 -3.76 -17.58 -7.28
N GLY A 156 -4.11 -18.22 -8.41
CA GLY A 156 -5.11 -17.69 -9.33
C GLY A 156 -6.53 -17.58 -8.75
N GLY A 157 -7.22 -16.50 -9.09
CA GLY A 157 -8.60 -16.26 -8.70
C GLY A 157 -8.80 -15.92 -7.23
N VAL A 158 -7.76 -15.41 -6.56
CA VAL A 158 -7.81 -14.94 -5.17
C VAL A 158 -8.60 -13.63 -5.08
N ARG A 159 -9.33 -13.45 -3.99
CA ARG A 159 -10.03 -12.20 -3.67
C ARG A 159 -9.48 -11.60 -2.38
N ILE A 160 -9.04 -10.35 -2.47
CA ILE A 160 -8.53 -9.61 -1.32
C ILE A 160 -9.47 -8.45 -1.03
N GLY A 161 -10.00 -8.42 0.17
CA GLY A 161 -10.93 -7.39 0.64
C GLY A 161 -10.26 -6.06 0.95
N ARG A 162 -11.09 -5.04 1.08
CA ARG A 162 -10.70 -3.64 1.35
C ARG A 162 -9.75 -3.56 2.54
N ALA A 163 -8.66 -2.82 2.35
CA ALA A 163 -7.67 -2.53 3.39
C ALA A 163 -7.14 -3.77 4.13
N ALA A 164 -7.13 -4.94 3.48
CA ALA A 164 -6.43 -6.11 4.01
C ALA A 164 -4.91 -5.91 3.95
N ASP A 165 -4.20 -6.35 4.98
CA ASP A 165 -2.75 -6.26 5.08
C ASP A 165 -2.11 -7.65 5.03
N LEU A 166 -1.29 -7.92 4.01
CA LEU A 166 -0.60 -9.19 3.80
C LEU A 166 0.91 -9.02 4.08
N GLY A 167 1.39 -9.70 5.10
CA GLY A 167 2.78 -9.64 5.58
C GLY A 167 3.79 -10.21 4.59
N MET A 168 5.06 -9.84 4.77
CA MET A 168 6.17 -10.28 3.90
C MET A 168 6.20 -11.80 3.68
N ASN A 169 6.41 -12.21 2.43
CA ASN A 169 6.51 -13.62 2.02
C ASN A 169 5.29 -14.46 2.41
N SER A 170 4.14 -13.85 2.68
CA SER A 170 2.90 -14.61 2.82
C SER A 170 2.42 -15.13 1.47
N SER A 171 1.72 -16.25 1.50
CA SER A 171 1.16 -16.86 0.29
C SER A 171 -0.32 -17.21 0.50
N VAL A 172 -1.12 -17.00 -0.54
CA VAL A 172 -2.55 -17.30 -0.52
C VAL A 172 -2.85 -18.30 -1.63
N ARG A 173 -3.46 -19.43 -1.25
CA ARG A 173 -3.84 -20.49 -2.18
C ARG A 173 -4.87 -20.00 -3.20
N GLU A 174 -4.85 -20.56 -4.40
CA GLU A 174 -5.80 -20.24 -5.46
C GLU A 174 -7.28 -20.34 -5.00
N ARG A 175 -8.13 -19.47 -5.52
CA ARG A 175 -9.58 -19.39 -5.25
C ARG A 175 -9.94 -19.20 -3.77
N THR A 176 -9.01 -18.66 -2.98
CA THR A 176 -9.20 -18.33 -1.57
C THR A 176 -9.51 -16.83 -1.44
N SER A 177 -10.19 -16.44 -0.39
CA SER A 177 -10.45 -15.03 -0.07
C SER A 177 -9.78 -14.61 1.24
N VAL A 178 -9.27 -13.37 1.28
CA VAL A 178 -8.87 -12.68 2.50
C VAL A 178 -9.83 -11.52 2.70
N GLY A 179 -10.53 -11.51 3.82
CA GLY A 179 -11.60 -10.56 4.12
C GLY A 179 -11.12 -9.11 4.27
N ALA A 180 -12.08 -8.18 4.26
CA ALA A 180 -11.79 -6.76 4.46
C ALA A 180 -11.15 -6.50 5.84
N TYR A 181 -10.12 -5.66 5.88
CA TYR A 181 -9.38 -5.31 7.11
C TYR A 181 -8.73 -6.50 7.82
N ALA A 182 -8.64 -7.65 7.18
CA ALA A 182 -7.93 -8.81 7.71
C ALA A 182 -6.42 -8.61 7.61
N THR A 183 -5.68 -9.27 8.51
CA THR A 183 -4.22 -9.26 8.53
C THR A 183 -3.68 -10.67 8.35
N VAL A 184 -2.81 -10.86 7.39
CA VAL A 184 -2.05 -12.10 7.20
C VAL A 184 -0.61 -11.87 7.65
N GLY A 185 -0.15 -12.65 8.61
CA GLY A 185 1.19 -12.52 9.17
C GLY A 185 2.30 -12.86 8.17
N MET A 186 3.52 -12.40 8.47
CA MET A 186 4.72 -12.71 7.70
C MET A 186 4.90 -14.22 7.52
N GLY A 187 5.24 -14.68 6.30
CA GLY A 187 5.51 -16.06 5.98
C GLY A 187 4.31 -17.01 6.14
N ALA A 188 3.12 -16.50 6.37
CA ALA A 188 1.93 -17.32 6.52
C ALA A 188 1.49 -17.95 5.20
N ALA A 189 1.00 -19.20 5.27
CA ALA A 189 0.42 -19.92 4.13
C ALA A 189 -1.11 -20.04 4.32
N VAL A 190 -1.87 -19.18 3.64
CA VAL A 190 -3.32 -19.15 3.70
C VAL A 190 -3.89 -20.22 2.78
N LEU A 191 -4.49 -21.26 3.34
CA LEU A 191 -5.07 -22.40 2.62
C LEU A 191 -6.60 -22.38 2.56
N THR A 192 -7.25 -21.53 3.37
CA THR A 192 -8.69 -21.38 3.46
C THR A 192 -9.07 -19.91 3.59
N ASN A 193 -10.34 -19.57 3.39
CA ASN A 193 -10.80 -18.19 3.48
C ASN A 193 -10.54 -17.58 4.86
N VAL A 194 -10.02 -16.36 4.86
CA VAL A 194 -9.81 -15.54 6.06
C VAL A 194 -11.00 -14.58 6.19
N PRO A 195 -11.75 -14.61 7.30
CA PRO A 195 -12.86 -13.68 7.55
C PRO A 195 -12.41 -12.20 7.68
N ASP A 196 -13.39 -11.29 7.57
CA ASP A 196 -13.16 -9.86 7.74
C ASP A 196 -12.59 -9.54 9.12
N GLY A 197 -11.58 -8.67 9.19
CA GLY A 197 -11.01 -8.14 10.42
C GLY A 197 -10.19 -9.13 11.25
N GLU A 198 -10.04 -10.37 10.80
CA GLU A 198 -9.26 -11.37 11.52
C GLU A 198 -7.76 -11.28 11.21
N THR A 199 -6.95 -11.68 12.19
CA THR A 199 -5.50 -11.88 12.02
C THR A 199 -5.19 -13.37 11.91
N TRP A 200 -4.52 -13.78 10.84
CA TRP A 200 -4.13 -15.16 10.59
C TRP A 200 -2.62 -15.28 10.41
N VAL A 201 -2.01 -16.26 11.08
CA VAL A 201 -0.54 -16.45 11.13
C VAL A 201 -0.17 -17.93 11.00
N GLY A 202 1.05 -18.19 10.54
CA GLY A 202 1.65 -19.52 10.54
C GLY A 202 1.50 -20.31 9.24
N VAL A 203 1.97 -21.56 9.25
CA VAL A 203 1.98 -22.51 8.13
C VAL A 203 1.48 -23.88 8.62
N PRO A 204 0.23 -24.26 8.29
CA PRO A 204 -0.79 -23.45 7.61
C PRO A 204 -1.25 -22.27 8.47
N ALA A 205 -1.72 -21.21 7.81
CA ALA A 205 -2.25 -20.05 8.52
C ALA A 205 -3.51 -20.41 9.30
N GLN A 206 -3.58 -19.91 10.53
CA GLN A 206 -4.72 -20.08 11.44
C GLN A 206 -5.00 -18.73 12.11
N GLN A 207 -6.22 -18.56 12.57
CA GLN A 207 -6.62 -17.38 13.30
C GLN A 207 -5.73 -17.19 14.53
N GLU A 208 -5.13 -16.03 14.66
CA GLU A 208 -4.38 -15.65 15.85
C GLU A 208 -5.35 -15.50 17.02
N ARG A 209 -5.25 -16.40 17.98
CA ARG A 209 -6.01 -16.27 19.24
C ARG A 209 -5.30 -15.26 20.12
N VAL A 210 -5.92 -14.13 20.40
CA VAL A 210 -5.47 -13.22 21.45
C VAL A 210 -5.61 -13.99 22.78
N VAL A 211 -4.59 -14.73 23.16
CA VAL A 211 -4.48 -15.28 24.50
C VAL A 211 -4.30 -14.07 25.41
N GLY A 212 -5.26 -13.85 26.31
CA GLY A 212 -5.46 -12.67 27.13
C GLY A 212 -4.17 -11.90 27.47
N ALA A 213 -4.25 -10.59 27.34
CA ALA A 213 -3.19 -9.60 27.42
C ALA A 213 -1.91 -10.05 28.15
N LEU A 214 -0.89 -10.48 27.41
CA LEU A 214 0.48 -10.37 27.89
C LEU A 214 0.86 -8.89 27.79
N THR A 215 0.53 -8.18 28.85
CA THR A 215 1.05 -6.85 29.14
C THR A 215 2.54 -6.99 29.39
N GLU A 216 3.34 -6.88 28.34
CA GLU A 216 4.73 -6.39 28.42
C GLU A 216 5.27 -6.23 27.00
N ALA A 217 5.16 -5.00 26.50
CA ALA A 217 5.91 -4.57 25.35
C ALA A 217 7.41 -4.74 25.65
N ARG A 218 8.07 -5.73 25.05
CA ARG A 218 9.53 -5.75 24.99
C ARG A 218 9.95 -4.56 24.11
N LYS A 219 10.41 -3.49 24.78
CA LYS A 219 11.14 -2.41 24.15
C LYS A 219 12.42 -3.01 23.55
N TRP A 220 12.53 -2.98 22.26
CA TRP A 220 13.81 -3.18 21.59
C TRP A 220 14.58 -1.85 21.73
N SER A 221 15.59 -1.85 22.57
CA SER A 221 16.62 -0.79 22.70
C SER A 221 17.65 -0.92 21.60
#